data_346f712bdc383b28926614aeaf07e7b9
#
_entry.id   346f712bdc383b28926614aeaf07e7b9
#
_cell.length_a   1.000
_cell.length_b   1.000
_cell.length_c   1.000
_cell.angle_alpha   90.00
_cell.angle_beta   90.00
_cell.angle_gamma   90.00
#
_symmetry.space_group_name_H-M   'P 1'
#
loop_
_entity.id
_entity.type
_entity.pdbx_description
1 polymer ?
#
loop_
_entity_poly.entity_id
_entity_poly.type
_entity_poly.pdbx_seq_one_letter_code
_entity_poly.pdbx_strand_id
1 'polypeptide(L)'
;MAFLLARYFRWLFYASTAFVLIDFLLNMIWLPIATSKTYGFRSTHDAFMTTYNGTGAPAGWNWCLSYLATAGILIGFDASGHVAEETKNASIAAARGIFWSTITSGVGAFGVVILFLFCVVSHQARNTNGCFRRYADLAVC
;
A
#
# COMPACT_ATOMS: atom_id res chain seq x y z
N MET A 1 -33.69 -12.07 -19.76
CA MET A 1 -32.89 -12.31 -18.54
C MET A 1 -31.56 -11.55 -18.51
N ALA A 2 -30.86 -11.34 -19.61
CA ALA A 2 -29.55 -10.62 -19.65
C ALA A 2 -29.59 -9.15 -19.16
N PHE A 3 -30.68 -8.44 -19.38
CA PHE A 3 -30.83 -7.02 -18.98
C PHE A 3 -30.89 -6.81 -17.45
N LEU A 4 -31.46 -7.74 -16.72
CA LEU A 4 -31.50 -7.69 -15.24
C LEU A 4 -30.13 -7.94 -14.65
N LEU A 5 -29.32 -8.85 -15.23
CA LEU A 5 -27.95 -9.11 -14.81
C LEU A 5 -27.07 -7.86 -14.95
N ALA A 6 -27.16 -7.12 -16.06
CA ALA A 6 -26.34 -5.92 -16.29
C ALA A 6 -26.62 -4.79 -15.28
N ARG A 7 -27.87 -4.67 -14.81
CA ARG A 7 -28.25 -3.67 -13.80
C ARG A 7 -27.69 -4.02 -12.41
N TYR A 8 -27.74 -5.29 -12.02
CA TYR A 8 -27.16 -5.76 -10.76
C TYR A 8 -25.62 -5.68 -10.80
N PHE A 9 -25.00 -6.00 -11.93
CA PHE A 9 -23.55 -5.92 -12.12
C PHE A 9 -23.04 -4.48 -11.89
N ARG A 10 -23.73 -3.48 -12.39
CA ARG A 10 -23.39 -2.07 -12.19
C ARG A 10 -23.42 -1.66 -10.72
N TRP A 11 -24.45 -2.08 -9.99
CA TRP A 11 -24.56 -1.83 -8.56
C TRP A 11 -23.46 -2.52 -7.76
N LEU A 12 -23.09 -3.73 -8.14
CA LEU A 12 -22.00 -4.49 -7.55
C LEU A 12 -20.67 -3.76 -7.73
N PHE A 13 -20.39 -3.23 -8.92
CA PHE A 13 -19.18 -2.44 -9.18
C PHE A 13 -19.13 -1.16 -8.34
N TYR A 14 -20.23 -0.42 -8.24
CA TYR A 14 -20.27 0.78 -7.39
C TYR A 14 -20.07 0.44 -5.92
N ALA A 15 -20.69 -0.62 -5.43
CA ALA A 15 -20.53 -1.06 -4.05
C ALA A 15 -19.08 -1.49 -3.79
N SER A 16 -18.48 -2.29 -4.67
CA SER A 16 -17.07 -2.70 -4.56
C SER A 16 -16.13 -1.51 -4.54
N THR A 17 -16.30 -0.57 -5.46
CA THR A 17 -15.46 0.66 -5.50
C THR A 17 -15.65 1.50 -4.23
N ALA A 18 -16.86 1.62 -3.73
CA ALA A 18 -17.13 2.34 -2.49
C ALA A 18 -16.44 1.67 -1.29
N PHE A 19 -16.48 0.34 -1.19
CA PHE A 19 -15.78 -0.38 -0.12
C PHE A 19 -14.26 -0.18 -0.18
N VAL A 20 -13.67 -0.25 -1.35
CA VAL A 20 -12.22 0.00 -1.53
C VAL A 20 -11.84 1.42 -1.12
N LEU A 21 -12.65 2.41 -1.50
CA LEU A 21 -12.41 3.81 -1.10
C LEU A 21 -12.58 4.02 0.40
N ILE A 22 -13.58 3.40 1.02
CA ILE A 22 -13.80 3.46 2.48
C ILE A 22 -12.62 2.81 3.20
N ASP A 23 -12.17 1.64 2.78
CA ASP A 23 -11.02 0.95 3.37
C ASP A 23 -9.75 1.79 3.24
N PHE A 24 -9.50 2.36 2.07
CA PHE A 24 -8.38 3.27 1.84
C PHE A 24 -8.41 4.49 2.77
N LEU A 25 -9.55 5.15 2.89
CA LEU A 25 -9.72 6.31 3.78
C LEU A 25 -9.59 5.92 5.25
N LEU A 26 -10.14 4.78 5.66
CA LEU A 26 -9.99 4.27 7.02
C LEU A 26 -8.52 4.03 7.35
N ASN A 27 -7.77 3.39 6.46
CA ASN A 27 -6.34 3.18 6.66
C ASN A 27 -5.57 4.49 6.76
N MET A 28 -5.86 5.46 5.89
CA MET A 28 -5.22 6.78 5.88
C MET A 28 -5.49 7.60 7.14
N ILE A 29 -6.65 7.45 7.75
CA ILE A 29 -7.06 8.20 8.95
C ILE A 29 -6.72 7.44 10.23
N TRP A 30 -7.05 6.15 10.29
CA TRP A 30 -6.91 5.35 11.51
C TRP A 30 -5.45 5.07 11.88
N LEU A 31 -4.62 4.79 10.87
CA LEU A 31 -3.21 4.44 11.10
C LEU A 31 -2.42 5.56 11.79
N PRO A 32 -2.46 6.83 11.33
CA PRO A 32 -1.76 7.92 12.01
C PRO A 32 -2.35 8.24 13.40
N ILE A 33 -3.67 8.12 13.57
CA ILE A 33 -4.30 8.35 14.88
C ILE A 33 -3.87 7.27 15.88
N ALA A 34 -3.86 6.01 15.49
CA ALA A 34 -3.43 4.91 16.33
C ALA A 34 -1.95 5.05 16.70
N THR A 35 -1.10 5.41 15.74
CA THR A 35 0.34 5.60 15.95
C THR A 35 0.63 6.78 16.86
N SER A 36 -0.05 7.91 16.68
CA SER A 36 0.15 9.11 17.53
C SER A 36 -0.19 8.87 18.99
N LYS A 37 -1.22 8.05 19.25
CA LYS A 37 -1.65 7.72 20.63
C LYS A 37 -0.80 6.66 21.31
N THR A 38 -0.20 5.75 20.53
CA THR A 38 0.45 4.55 21.09
C THR A 38 1.97 4.66 21.11
N TYR A 39 2.57 5.09 20.01
CA TYR A 39 4.02 4.97 19.81
C TYR A 39 4.73 6.27 19.39
N GLY A 40 4.01 7.28 18.92
CA GLY A 40 4.57 8.47 18.30
C GLY A 40 5.10 8.21 16.89
N PHE A 41 5.32 9.30 16.14
CA PHE A 41 5.86 9.23 14.78
C PHE A 41 7.38 9.05 14.80
N ARG A 42 7.88 8.33 13.81
CA ARG A 42 9.31 8.15 13.61
C ARG A 42 9.98 9.42 13.07
N SER A 43 11.26 9.62 13.41
CA SER A 43 12.08 10.68 12.81
C SER A 43 12.22 10.46 11.30
N THR A 44 12.23 11.53 10.53
CA THR A 44 12.40 11.50 9.07
C THR A 44 13.69 10.81 8.66
N HIS A 45 14.78 11.06 9.40
CA HIS A 45 16.07 10.42 9.18
C HIS A 45 15.99 8.89 9.35
N ASP A 46 15.32 8.43 10.40
CA ASP A 46 15.20 7.00 10.67
C ASP A 46 14.27 6.30 9.68
N ALA A 47 13.21 6.97 9.21
CA ALA A 47 12.25 6.42 8.27
C ALA A 47 12.88 6.11 6.90
N PHE A 48 13.82 6.94 6.45
CA PHE A 48 14.43 6.81 5.12
C PHE A 48 15.82 6.17 5.14
N MET A 49 16.58 6.26 6.22
CA MET A 49 17.96 5.77 6.28
C MET A 49 18.11 4.38 6.92
N THR A 50 17.12 3.93 7.70
CA THR A 50 17.24 2.63 8.36
C THR A 50 16.59 1.55 7.49
N THR A 51 17.41 0.74 6.84
CA THR A 51 16.98 -0.46 6.13
C THR A 51 17.06 -1.67 7.06
N TYR A 52 15.95 -2.40 7.17
CA TYR A 52 15.89 -3.65 7.92
C TYR A 52 15.79 -4.82 6.95
N ASN A 53 16.80 -5.71 7.01
CA ASN A 53 16.80 -6.94 6.22
C ASN A 53 16.37 -8.12 7.11
N GLY A 54 15.07 -8.41 7.11
CA GLY A 54 14.52 -9.55 7.86
C GLY A 54 14.60 -10.88 7.13
N THR A 55 15.02 -10.89 5.87
CA THR A 55 15.04 -12.11 5.03
C THR A 55 16.34 -12.88 5.14
N GLY A 56 17.41 -12.29 5.70
CA GLY A 56 18.74 -12.88 5.72
C GLY A 56 19.42 -12.98 4.35
N ALA A 57 18.77 -12.49 3.30
CA ALA A 57 19.31 -12.51 1.94
C ALA A 57 20.37 -11.41 1.74
N PRO A 58 21.34 -11.58 0.82
CA PRO A 58 22.27 -10.53 0.45
C PRO A 58 21.54 -9.26 0.00
N ALA A 59 22.14 -8.08 0.24
CA ALA A 59 21.50 -6.78 0.00
C ALA A 59 20.91 -6.61 -1.42
N GLY A 60 21.55 -7.14 -2.45
CA GLY A 60 21.06 -7.10 -3.82
C GLY A 60 19.75 -7.88 -4.01
N TRP A 61 19.65 -9.07 -3.44
CA TRP A 61 18.43 -9.88 -3.50
C TRP A 61 17.29 -9.25 -2.70
N ASN A 62 17.60 -8.66 -1.55
CA ASN A 62 16.59 -7.97 -0.75
C ASN A 62 16.01 -6.77 -1.50
N TRP A 63 16.84 -6.05 -2.27
CA TRP A 63 16.39 -4.95 -3.13
C TRP A 63 15.47 -5.45 -4.26
N CYS A 64 15.84 -6.56 -4.92
CA CYS A 64 15.00 -7.17 -5.95
C CYS A 64 13.63 -7.63 -5.42
N LEU A 65 13.59 -8.21 -4.20
CA LEU A 65 12.35 -8.61 -3.55
C LEU A 65 11.44 -7.41 -3.23
N SER A 66 12.02 -6.30 -2.78
CA SER A 66 11.29 -5.06 -2.54
C SER A 66 10.69 -4.49 -3.83
N TYR A 67 11.43 -4.56 -4.93
CA TYR A 67 10.96 -4.16 -6.25
C TYR A 67 9.79 -5.03 -6.74
N LEU A 68 9.86 -6.33 -6.52
CA LEU A 68 8.77 -7.25 -6.87
C LEU A 68 7.47 -6.91 -6.14
N ALA A 69 7.54 -6.58 -4.86
CA ALA A 69 6.38 -6.14 -4.08
C ALA A 69 5.78 -4.85 -4.64
N THR A 70 6.62 -3.88 -5.01
CA THR A 70 6.18 -2.61 -5.60
C THR A 70 5.55 -2.81 -6.99
N ALA A 71 6.12 -3.68 -7.81
CA ALA A 71 5.57 -4.02 -9.12
C ALA A 71 4.19 -4.69 -8.99
N GLY A 72 3.99 -5.52 -7.95
CA GLY A 72 2.72 -6.17 -7.67
C GLY A 72 1.56 -5.21 -7.38
N ILE A 73 1.83 -4.02 -6.86
CA ILE A 73 0.80 -2.99 -6.58
C ILE A 73 0.21 -2.42 -7.87
N LEU A 74 0.96 -2.42 -8.97
CA LEU A 74 0.54 -1.87 -10.25
C LEU A 74 -0.10 -2.91 -11.19
N ILE A 75 -0.28 -4.15 -10.75
CA ILE A 75 -0.94 -5.19 -11.56
C ILE A 75 -2.42 -4.83 -11.75
N GLY A 76 -2.92 -5.00 -12.99
CA GLY A 76 -4.32 -4.79 -13.35
C GLY A 76 -4.65 -3.43 -13.94
N PHE A 77 -3.68 -2.54 -14.16
CA PHE A 77 -3.91 -1.26 -14.83
C PHE A 77 -4.40 -1.43 -16.29
N ASP A 78 -4.11 -2.57 -16.90
CA ASP A 78 -4.49 -2.96 -18.25
C ASP A 78 -5.92 -3.50 -18.38
N ALA A 79 -6.62 -3.75 -17.26
CA ALA A 79 -7.99 -4.25 -17.25
C ALA A 79 -8.95 -3.39 -18.08
N SER A 80 -8.75 -2.07 -18.12
CA SER A 80 -9.53 -1.15 -18.96
C SER A 80 -9.28 -1.37 -20.46
N GLY A 81 -8.12 -1.89 -20.84
CA GLY A 81 -7.81 -2.27 -22.23
C GLY A 81 -8.62 -3.48 -22.69
N HIS A 82 -8.79 -4.49 -21.84
CA HIS A 82 -9.55 -5.70 -22.16
C HIS A 82 -11.06 -5.41 -22.34
N VAL A 83 -11.60 -4.43 -21.61
CA VAL A 83 -13.02 -4.03 -21.73
C VAL A 83 -13.25 -3.05 -22.89
N ALA A 84 -12.19 -2.47 -23.43
CA ALA A 84 -12.29 -1.46 -24.48
C ALA A 84 -12.89 -2.01 -25.78
N GLU A 85 -12.71 -3.28 -26.08
CA GLU A 85 -13.24 -3.92 -27.31
C GLU A 85 -14.77 -3.87 -27.41
N GLU A 86 -15.44 -3.78 -26.27
CA GLU A 86 -16.93 -3.72 -26.20
C GLU A 86 -17.48 -2.27 -26.20
N THR A 87 -16.62 -1.25 -26.21
CA THR A 87 -17.03 0.14 -26.08
C THR A 87 -16.96 0.93 -27.38
N LYS A 88 -17.89 1.86 -27.58
CA LYS A 88 -17.81 2.83 -28.68
C LYS A 88 -16.64 3.78 -28.42
N ASN A 89 -15.78 4.01 -29.44
CA ASN A 89 -14.52 4.75 -29.31
C ASN A 89 -13.49 4.10 -28.37
N ALA A 90 -13.32 2.79 -28.51
CA ALA A 90 -12.47 1.94 -27.69
C ALA A 90 -11.07 2.50 -27.45
N SER A 91 -10.41 3.01 -28.47
CA SER A 91 -9.02 3.49 -28.37
C SER A 91 -8.86 4.70 -27.42
N ILE A 92 -9.78 5.66 -27.47
CA ILE A 92 -9.72 6.86 -26.62
C ILE A 92 -10.16 6.52 -25.19
N ALA A 93 -11.20 5.69 -25.04
CA ALA A 93 -11.71 5.27 -23.74
C ALA A 93 -10.66 4.43 -22.98
N ALA A 94 -10.03 3.47 -23.66
CA ALA A 94 -8.96 2.65 -23.09
C ALA A 94 -7.76 3.49 -22.68
N ALA A 95 -7.24 4.35 -23.56
CA ALA A 95 -6.07 5.18 -23.28
C ALA A 95 -6.31 6.09 -22.05
N ARG A 96 -7.47 6.74 -21.97
CA ARG A 96 -7.83 7.55 -20.81
C ARG A 96 -8.00 6.72 -19.55
N GLY A 97 -8.62 5.56 -19.65
CA GLY A 97 -8.83 4.64 -18.54
C GLY A 97 -7.50 4.17 -17.95
N ILE A 98 -6.57 3.70 -18.77
CA ILE A 98 -5.23 3.27 -18.36
C ILE A 98 -4.46 4.43 -17.73
N PHE A 99 -4.44 5.59 -18.37
CA PHE A 99 -3.71 6.76 -17.88
C PHE A 99 -4.20 7.21 -16.49
N TRP A 100 -5.50 7.42 -16.33
CA TRP A 100 -6.06 7.86 -15.05
C TRP A 100 -5.97 6.79 -13.96
N SER A 101 -6.16 5.53 -14.30
CA SER A 101 -6.00 4.41 -13.38
C SER A 101 -4.58 4.34 -12.84
N THR A 102 -3.58 4.43 -13.71
CA THR A 102 -2.17 4.37 -13.32
C THR A 102 -1.77 5.54 -12.44
N ILE A 103 -2.16 6.78 -12.78
CA ILE A 103 -1.86 7.96 -11.96
C ILE A 103 -2.53 7.88 -10.60
N THR A 104 -3.81 7.56 -10.55
CA THR A 104 -4.57 7.50 -9.29
C THR A 104 -4.02 6.40 -8.39
N SER A 105 -3.73 5.23 -8.94
CA SER A 105 -3.13 4.11 -8.22
C SER A 105 -1.73 4.45 -7.72
N GLY A 106 -0.90 5.07 -8.55
CA GLY A 106 0.46 5.47 -8.19
C GLY A 106 0.50 6.51 -7.07
N VAL A 107 -0.31 7.55 -7.16
CA VAL A 107 -0.41 8.59 -6.11
C VAL A 107 -0.97 7.99 -4.81
N GLY A 108 -2.00 7.16 -4.89
CA GLY A 108 -2.56 6.48 -3.74
C GLY A 108 -1.56 5.56 -3.05
N ALA A 109 -0.87 4.71 -3.82
CA ALA A 109 0.15 3.81 -3.32
C ALA A 109 1.31 4.56 -2.67
N PHE A 110 1.78 5.66 -3.30
CA PHE A 110 2.84 6.50 -2.74
C PHE A 110 2.45 7.08 -1.37
N GLY A 111 1.22 7.60 -1.25
CA GLY A 111 0.70 8.10 0.03
C GLY A 111 0.68 7.02 1.12
N VAL A 112 0.19 5.83 0.79
CA VAL A 112 0.17 4.69 1.72
C VAL A 112 1.58 4.27 2.13
N VAL A 113 2.52 4.16 1.19
CA VAL A 113 3.91 3.79 1.49
C VAL A 113 4.56 4.78 2.45
N ILE A 114 4.41 6.09 2.21
CA ILE A 114 4.93 7.10 3.13
C ILE A 114 4.31 6.94 4.52
N LEU A 115 2.99 6.77 4.59
CA LEU A 115 2.29 6.60 5.85
C LEU A 115 2.78 5.35 6.61
N PHE A 116 2.99 4.23 5.93
CA PHE A 116 3.57 3.03 6.52
C PHE A 116 5.00 3.24 7.00
N LEU A 117 5.85 3.95 6.27
CA LEU A 117 7.23 4.26 6.68
C LEU A 117 7.27 5.01 8.02
N PHE A 118 6.36 5.93 8.24
CA PHE A 118 6.30 6.68 9.49
C PHE A 118 5.62 5.92 10.64
N CYS A 119 4.65 5.05 10.34
CA CYS A 119 3.82 4.39 11.35
C CYS A 119 4.32 2.99 11.74
N VAL A 120 4.70 2.15 10.79
CA VAL A 120 4.96 0.71 11.05
C VAL A 120 6.36 0.44 11.56
N VAL A 121 7.35 1.15 11.08
CA VAL A 121 8.76 0.89 11.45
C VAL A 121 9.06 1.28 12.89
N SER A 122 8.26 2.14 13.51
CA SER A 122 8.41 2.50 14.93
C SER A 122 8.19 1.31 15.88
N HIS A 123 7.37 0.34 15.48
CA HIS A 123 7.10 -0.85 16.30
C HIS A 123 8.31 -1.80 16.37
N GLN A 124 9.00 -1.98 15.26
CA GLN A 124 10.16 -2.87 15.16
C GLN A 124 11.37 -2.31 15.91
N ALA A 125 11.65 -1.02 15.77
CA ALA A 125 12.73 -0.34 16.47
C ALA A 125 12.57 -0.37 18.00
N ARG A 126 11.33 -0.35 18.48
CA ARG A 126 11.04 -0.41 19.92
C ARG A 126 11.23 -1.81 20.50
N ASN A 127 10.87 -2.86 19.76
CA ASN A 127 11.11 -4.23 20.20
C ASN A 127 12.59 -4.57 20.31
N THR A 128 13.42 -4.11 19.36
CA THR A 128 14.86 -4.28 19.42
C THR A 128 15.49 -3.48 20.56
N ASN A 129 15.08 -2.23 20.75
CA ASN A 129 15.58 -1.39 21.86
C ASN A 129 15.11 -1.90 23.23
N GLY A 130 13.88 -2.42 23.35
CA GLY A 130 13.36 -3.04 24.56
C GLY A 130 14.07 -4.34 24.91
N CYS A 131 14.42 -5.14 23.90
CA CYS A 131 15.20 -6.35 24.07
C CYS A 131 16.64 -6.03 24.49
N PHE A 132 17.27 -5.06 23.83
CA PHE A 132 18.63 -4.62 24.16
C PHE A 132 18.75 -4.02 25.57
N ARG A 133 17.77 -3.22 25.98
CA ARG A 133 17.71 -2.68 27.36
C ARG A 133 17.59 -3.79 28.39
N ARG A 134 16.76 -4.80 28.15
CA ARG A 134 16.59 -5.93 29.04
C ARG A 134 17.85 -6.79 29.18
N TYR A 135 18.62 -6.95 28.11
CA TYR A 135 19.93 -7.63 28.17
C TYR A 135 20.99 -6.78 28.90
N ALA A 136 20.97 -5.45 28.74
CA ALA A 136 21.88 -4.56 29.46
C ALA A 136 21.62 -4.59 30.99
N ASP A 137 20.36 -4.58 31.39
CA ASP A 137 19.94 -4.65 32.80
C ASP A 137 20.28 -6.01 33.44
N LEU A 138 20.31 -7.10 32.68
CA LEU A 138 20.70 -8.44 33.13
C LEU A 138 22.23 -8.65 33.15
N ALA A 139 22.99 -7.86 32.43
CA ALA A 139 24.43 -7.93 32.38
C ALA A 139 25.12 -7.13 33.52
N VAL A 140 24.36 -6.37 34.30
CA VAL A 140 24.83 -5.56 35.44
C VAL A 140 24.58 -6.25 36.80
N CYS A 141 23.95 -7.40 36.82
CA CYS A 141 23.87 -8.28 38.00
C CYS A 141 24.90 -9.40 37.93
#